data_d32065de7a9bc32ff7cface1a4451f59
#
_entry.id   d32065de7a9bc32ff7cface1a4451f59
#
_cell.length_a   1.000
_cell.length_b   1.000
_cell.length_c   1.000
_cell.angle_alpha   90.00
_cell.angle_beta   90.00
_cell.angle_gamma   90.00
#
_symmetry.space_group_name_H-M   'P 1'
#
loop_
_entity.id
_entity.type
_entity.pdbx_description
1 polymer ?
#
loop_
_entity_poly.entity_id
_entity_poly.type
_entity_poly.pdbx_seq_one_letter_code
_entity_poly.pdbx_strand_id
1 'polypeptide(L)'
;TWNGYPGIFASLATGNAVVIKPHPGAVLPLAITVETAREVLREQGFDPNLVTLVVDSIDKPIAKELVTRPEVKIVDYTGSSAFGEWVEDHAKQAVVFTEKAGVNSVILDSVDDLRAVTGNLAFTLSLYSGQMCTTSQNIFVPKDGIDVGGTRMSFDEVAGAVVKAVDWFVGEPKRACEVLGAIQNSATVARIEEARNLEGCEVLRDSTTIANEAFPEARVYSPMILKVDGSCEDVYMRELFGPISFVVATENTKHSIELAAKAAREHGAITCAIYSTDSDVIAQAEETTATAGVPLSCNLTGSIWVNQSAAFSDYHVSGGNPSGNATLCDSAFVTNRFRVVQSRIPVKGPAAVAGV
;
A
#
# COMPACT_ATOMS: atom_id res chain seq x y z
N THR A 1 0.21 -8.64 9.36
CA THR A 1 1.20 -9.74 9.13
C THR A 1 1.67 -9.80 7.68
N TRP A 2 0.79 -9.58 6.71
CA TRP A 2 1.09 -9.63 5.27
C TRP A 2 2.35 -8.82 4.90
N ASN A 3 2.47 -7.59 5.35
CA ASN A 3 3.62 -6.74 5.02
C ASN A 3 4.95 -7.24 5.61
N GLY A 4 4.92 -8.08 6.65
CA GLY A 4 6.13 -8.65 7.24
C GLY A 4 6.62 -9.92 6.56
N TYR A 5 5.73 -10.70 5.94
CA TYR A 5 6.06 -12.02 5.45
C TYR A 5 7.11 -12.05 4.33
N PRO A 6 7.06 -11.20 3.29
CA PRO A 6 8.07 -11.24 2.24
C PRO A 6 9.49 -11.09 2.80
N GLY A 7 9.74 -10.09 3.64
CA GLY A 7 11.04 -9.83 4.24
C GLY A 7 11.48 -10.93 5.21
N ILE A 8 10.57 -11.43 6.05
CA ILE A 8 10.85 -12.50 7.01
C ILE A 8 11.31 -13.77 6.28
N PHE A 9 10.50 -14.26 5.35
CA PHE A 9 10.77 -15.54 4.69
C PHE A 9 11.88 -15.45 3.65
N ALA A 10 12.01 -14.34 2.92
CA ALA A 10 13.14 -14.13 2.03
C ALA A 10 14.48 -14.08 2.81
N SER A 11 14.49 -13.47 3.98
CA SER A 11 15.71 -13.43 4.83
C SER A 11 16.05 -14.80 5.37
N LEU A 12 15.09 -15.56 5.89
CA LEU A 12 15.33 -16.93 6.36
C LEU A 12 15.79 -17.86 5.23
N ALA A 13 15.14 -17.80 4.06
CA ALA A 13 15.50 -18.61 2.90
C ALA A 13 16.92 -18.33 2.39
N THR A 14 17.46 -17.15 2.65
CA THR A 14 18.82 -16.74 2.29
C THR A 14 19.83 -16.89 3.44
N GLY A 15 19.44 -17.55 4.56
CA GLY A 15 20.31 -17.87 5.68
C GLY A 15 20.55 -16.71 6.66
N ASN A 16 19.70 -15.70 6.66
CA ASN A 16 19.78 -14.57 7.60
C ASN A 16 18.87 -14.82 8.82
N ALA A 17 19.36 -14.49 10.00
CA ALA A 17 18.50 -14.37 11.18
C ALA A 17 17.63 -13.10 11.06
N VAL A 18 16.42 -13.16 11.61
CA VAL A 18 15.42 -12.12 11.48
C VAL A 18 15.00 -11.59 12.84
N VAL A 19 15.03 -10.27 12.99
CA VAL A 19 14.44 -9.56 14.12
C VAL A 19 13.18 -8.83 13.61
N ILE A 20 12.02 -9.21 14.14
CA ILE A 20 10.75 -8.62 13.74
C ILE A 20 10.35 -7.58 14.77
N LYS A 21 10.15 -6.35 14.32
CA LYS A 21 9.67 -5.23 15.14
C LYS A 21 8.31 -4.76 14.58
N PRO A 22 7.19 -5.24 15.13
CA PRO A 22 5.86 -4.82 14.69
C PRO A 22 5.51 -3.39 15.12
N HIS A 23 4.51 -2.81 14.48
CA HIS A 23 3.82 -1.65 15.04
C HIS A 23 3.16 -2.03 16.38
N PRO A 24 3.12 -1.15 17.41
CA PRO A 24 2.51 -1.47 18.71
C PRO A 24 1.06 -1.98 18.65
N GLY A 25 0.28 -1.54 17.66
CA GLY A 25 -1.08 -2.03 17.39
C GLY A 25 -1.17 -3.36 16.65
N ALA A 26 -0.04 -3.97 16.21
CA ALA A 26 -0.01 -5.19 15.40
C ALA A 26 0.90 -6.28 16.00
N VAL A 27 1.14 -6.25 17.31
CA VAL A 27 2.07 -7.17 17.99
C VAL A 27 1.56 -8.61 17.98
N LEU A 28 0.30 -8.83 18.36
CA LEU A 28 -0.24 -10.18 18.57
C LEU A 28 -0.13 -11.10 17.35
N PRO A 29 -0.56 -10.71 16.14
CA PRO A 29 -0.48 -11.60 14.98
C PRO A 29 0.97 -11.93 14.59
N LEU A 30 1.91 -10.99 14.74
CA LEU A 30 3.33 -11.25 14.49
C LEU A 30 3.98 -12.08 15.60
N ALA A 31 3.55 -11.94 16.85
CA ALA A 31 4.00 -12.81 17.95
C ALA A 31 3.59 -14.26 17.70
N ILE A 32 2.37 -14.51 17.25
CA ILE A 32 1.89 -15.86 16.85
C ILE A 32 2.74 -16.40 15.70
N THR A 33 3.00 -15.58 14.68
CA THR A 33 3.85 -15.97 13.55
C THR A 33 5.26 -16.36 13.99
N VAL A 34 5.87 -15.55 14.87
CA VAL A 34 7.21 -15.84 15.40
C VAL A 34 7.24 -17.12 16.21
N GLU A 35 6.27 -17.34 17.09
CA GLU A 35 6.25 -18.59 17.89
C GLU A 35 6.06 -19.81 17.02
N THR A 36 5.12 -19.77 16.06
CA THR A 36 4.94 -20.85 15.09
C THR A 36 6.22 -21.13 14.28
N ALA A 37 6.88 -20.08 13.80
CA ALA A 37 8.15 -20.22 13.08
C ALA A 37 9.25 -20.87 13.96
N ARG A 38 9.33 -20.49 15.24
CA ARG A 38 10.29 -21.03 16.20
C ARG A 38 9.99 -22.52 16.51
N GLU A 39 8.73 -22.91 16.58
CA GLU A 39 8.33 -24.32 16.74
C GLU A 39 8.79 -25.13 15.53
N VAL A 40 8.49 -24.69 14.31
CA VAL A 40 8.92 -25.37 13.09
C VAL A 40 10.45 -25.47 13.01
N LEU A 41 11.18 -24.42 13.35
CA LEU A 41 12.65 -24.46 13.36
C LEU A 41 13.18 -25.51 14.36
N ARG A 42 12.62 -25.60 15.56
CA ARG A 42 13.00 -26.66 16.55
C ARG A 42 12.73 -28.05 16.00
N GLU A 43 11.57 -28.28 15.43
CA GLU A 43 11.18 -29.57 14.85
C GLU A 43 12.12 -30.02 13.70
N GLN A 44 12.61 -29.06 12.93
CA GLN A 44 13.54 -29.29 11.83
C GLN A 44 15.02 -29.27 12.24
N GLY A 45 15.33 -29.13 13.52
CA GLY A 45 16.70 -29.15 14.07
C GLY A 45 17.49 -27.85 13.86
N PHE A 46 16.81 -26.72 13.56
CA PHE A 46 17.42 -25.39 13.48
C PHE A 46 17.33 -24.64 14.81
N ASP A 47 18.21 -23.64 14.98
CA ASP A 47 18.12 -22.73 16.10
C ASP A 47 16.84 -21.88 16.03
N PRO A 48 15.91 -21.98 17.00
CA PRO A 48 14.70 -21.15 17.01
C PRO A 48 14.99 -19.65 17.15
N ASN A 49 16.19 -19.24 17.58
CA ASN A 49 16.59 -17.84 17.68
C ASN A 49 16.92 -17.20 16.31
N LEU A 50 16.86 -17.96 15.23
CA LEU A 50 16.90 -17.38 13.88
C LEU A 50 15.72 -16.43 13.64
N VAL A 51 14.62 -16.56 14.39
CA VAL A 51 13.49 -15.63 14.35
C VAL A 51 13.21 -15.10 15.74
N THR A 52 13.25 -13.79 15.90
CA THR A 52 13.02 -13.11 17.18
C THR A 52 12.04 -11.96 17.03
N LEU A 53 11.34 -11.66 18.11
CA LEU A 53 10.39 -10.54 18.20
C LEU A 53 10.93 -9.49 19.16
N VAL A 54 10.88 -8.24 18.76
CA VAL A 54 11.16 -7.08 19.62
C VAL A 54 9.95 -6.14 19.57
N VAL A 55 9.44 -5.79 20.72
CA VAL A 55 8.26 -4.91 20.85
C VAL A 55 8.63 -3.60 21.52
N ASP A 56 7.91 -2.56 21.12
CA ASP A 56 8.01 -1.23 21.73
C ASP A 56 6.62 -0.64 22.00
N SER A 57 6.58 0.58 22.47
CA SER A 57 5.36 1.36 22.61
C SER A 57 5.47 2.68 21.85
N ILE A 58 4.33 3.33 21.60
CA ILE A 58 4.28 4.63 20.94
C ILE A 58 5.12 5.66 21.67
N ASP A 59 5.10 5.62 23.02
CA ASP A 59 5.82 6.58 23.86
C ASP A 59 7.33 6.31 23.96
N LYS A 60 7.76 5.08 23.63
CA LYS A 60 9.17 4.66 23.71
C LYS A 60 9.53 3.84 22.46
N PRO A 61 9.57 4.48 21.29
CA PRO A 61 9.90 3.79 20.04
C PRO A 61 11.39 3.45 19.97
N ILE A 62 11.71 2.20 19.61
CA ILE A 62 13.10 1.73 19.48
C ILE A 62 13.54 1.54 18.01
N ALA A 63 12.65 1.76 17.05
CA ALA A 63 12.93 1.45 15.65
C ALA A 63 14.19 2.14 15.12
N LYS A 64 14.42 3.42 15.47
CA LYS A 64 15.60 4.17 15.04
C LYS A 64 16.90 3.54 15.57
N GLU A 65 16.93 3.16 16.85
CA GLU A 65 18.07 2.50 17.44
C GLU A 65 18.33 1.13 16.80
N LEU A 66 17.25 0.34 16.60
CA LEU A 66 17.36 -1.01 16.07
C LEU A 66 17.92 -1.02 14.66
N VAL A 67 17.38 -0.20 13.73
CA VAL A 67 17.78 -0.21 12.31
C VAL A 67 19.18 0.35 12.08
N THR A 68 19.74 1.14 12.99
CA THR A 68 21.09 1.71 12.89
C THR A 68 22.17 0.89 13.57
N ARG A 69 21.82 -0.22 14.21
CA ARG A 69 22.83 -1.09 14.84
C ARG A 69 23.80 -1.67 13.82
N PRO A 70 25.11 -1.74 14.14
CA PRO A 70 26.11 -2.26 13.21
C PRO A 70 25.91 -3.75 12.84
N GLU A 71 25.21 -4.52 13.67
CA GLU A 71 24.88 -5.92 13.42
C GLU A 71 23.76 -6.09 12.38
N VAL A 72 22.90 -5.10 12.20
CA VAL A 72 21.81 -5.11 11.22
C VAL A 72 22.38 -4.86 9.83
N LYS A 73 22.24 -5.84 8.94
CA LYS A 73 22.80 -5.80 7.57
C LYS A 73 21.73 -5.73 6.48
N ILE A 74 20.50 -6.00 6.85
CA ILE A 74 19.32 -5.86 5.97
C ILE A 74 18.23 -5.21 6.79
N VAL A 75 17.55 -4.22 6.22
CA VAL A 75 16.35 -3.60 6.78
C VAL A 75 15.23 -3.75 5.77
N ASP A 76 14.14 -4.37 6.18
CA ASP A 76 12.87 -4.34 5.48
C ASP A 76 11.93 -3.41 6.24
N TYR A 77 11.49 -2.38 5.57
CA TYR A 77 10.59 -1.41 6.15
C TYR A 77 9.33 -1.25 5.30
N THR A 78 8.18 -1.33 5.95
CA THR A 78 6.88 -0.93 5.37
C THR A 78 6.20 0.05 6.34
N GLY A 79 5.80 1.21 5.84
CA GLY A 79 5.13 2.23 6.65
C GLY A 79 5.15 3.62 6.04
N SER A 80 5.13 4.66 6.89
CA SER A 80 5.07 6.05 6.42
C SER A 80 6.30 6.46 5.61
N SER A 81 6.08 7.30 4.60
CA SER A 81 7.16 7.83 3.73
C SER A 81 8.24 8.53 4.54
N ALA A 82 7.86 9.38 5.49
CA ALA A 82 8.82 10.13 6.31
C ALA A 82 9.78 9.25 7.12
N PHE A 83 9.30 8.13 7.68
CA PHE A 83 10.20 7.22 8.40
C PHE A 83 10.99 6.33 7.45
N GLY A 84 10.41 5.92 6.31
CA GLY A 84 11.12 5.17 5.27
C GLY A 84 12.32 5.97 4.71
N GLU A 85 12.13 7.22 4.37
CA GLU A 85 13.20 8.14 3.95
C GLU A 85 14.27 8.29 5.04
N TRP A 86 13.85 8.44 6.29
CA TRP A 86 14.78 8.49 7.41
C TRP A 86 15.62 7.20 7.50
N VAL A 87 15.03 6.03 7.31
CA VAL A 87 15.76 4.74 7.32
C VAL A 87 16.74 4.66 6.14
N GLU A 88 16.34 5.05 4.93
CA GLU A 88 17.20 5.11 3.75
C GLU A 88 18.43 6.01 3.99
N ASP A 89 18.24 7.11 4.73
CA ASP A 89 19.29 8.08 5.03
C ASP A 89 20.21 7.66 6.17
N HIS A 90 19.78 6.85 7.12
CA HIS A 90 20.51 6.60 8.36
C HIS A 90 21.01 5.17 8.52
N ALA A 91 20.38 4.16 7.91
CA ALA A 91 20.81 2.76 8.02
C ALA A 91 21.91 2.41 6.98
N LYS A 92 22.95 3.23 6.86
CA LYS A 92 23.99 3.10 5.82
C LYS A 92 24.85 1.83 5.90
N GLN A 93 24.84 1.13 7.03
CA GLN A 93 25.51 -0.15 7.23
C GLN A 93 24.72 -1.35 6.67
N ALA A 94 23.47 -1.13 6.25
CA ALA A 94 22.54 -2.16 5.79
C ALA A 94 22.14 -1.97 4.33
N VAL A 95 21.71 -3.06 3.69
CA VAL A 95 20.86 -2.98 2.50
C VAL A 95 19.44 -2.69 2.96
N VAL A 96 18.86 -1.61 2.48
CA VAL A 96 17.55 -1.14 2.90
C VAL A 96 16.54 -1.40 1.78
N PHE A 97 15.47 -2.11 2.10
CA PHE A 97 14.28 -2.27 1.27
C PHE A 97 13.14 -1.49 1.92
N THR A 98 12.56 -0.56 1.20
CA THR A 98 11.45 0.25 1.69
C THR A 98 10.22 0.08 0.82
N GLU A 99 9.10 -0.09 1.48
CA GLU A 99 7.77 0.13 0.95
C GLU A 99 7.12 1.26 1.75
N LYS A 100 6.92 2.38 1.08
CA LYS A 100 6.30 3.57 1.64
C LYS A 100 4.93 3.71 0.99
N ALA A 101 3.95 4.12 1.73
CA ALA A 101 2.65 4.43 1.17
C ALA A 101 2.75 5.66 0.25
N GLY A 102 1.74 5.87 -0.55
CA GLY A 102 1.72 6.95 -1.53
C GLY A 102 0.31 7.36 -1.92
N VAL A 103 0.20 8.18 -2.94
CA VAL A 103 -1.05 8.73 -3.44
C VAL A 103 -1.53 7.93 -4.65
N ASN A 104 -2.28 6.85 -4.40
CA ASN A 104 -2.84 6.02 -5.45
C ASN A 104 -4.04 6.69 -6.12
N SER A 105 -4.16 6.54 -7.43
CA SER A 105 -5.14 7.26 -8.24
C SER A 105 -5.99 6.35 -9.12
N VAL A 106 -7.21 6.77 -9.37
CA VAL A 106 -8.12 6.21 -10.38
C VAL A 106 -8.52 7.33 -11.32
N ILE A 107 -8.50 7.07 -12.63
CA ILE A 107 -8.91 7.99 -13.68
C ILE A 107 -10.20 7.47 -14.29
N LEU A 108 -11.25 8.29 -14.31
CA LEU A 108 -12.50 7.99 -15.01
C LEU A 108 -12.60 8.89 -16.25
N ASP A 109 -12.56 8.26 -17.41
CA ASP A 109 -12.69 8.92 -18.71
C ASP A 109 -14.02 8.58 -19.38
N SER A 110 -14.25 7.30 -19.61
CA SER A 110 -15.46 6.77 -20.22
C SER A 110 -15.68 5.32 -19.78
N VAL A 111 -16.93 4.88 -19.69
CA VAL A 111 -17.27 3.52 -19.24
C VAL A 111 -18.53 3.00 -19.94
N ASP A 112 -18.60 1.71 -20.22
CA ASP A 112 -19.82 1.07 -20.72
C ASP A 112 -20.82 0.81 -19.57
N ASP A 113 -20.34 0.40 -18.41
CA ASP A 113 -21.14 0.09 -17.20
C ASP A 113 -20.59 0.80 -15.96
N LEU A 114 -21.15 1.97 -15.66
CA LEU A 114 -20.77 2.75 -14.47
C LEU A 114 -21.05 1.99 -13.17
N ARG A 115 -22.07 1.12 -13.13
CA ARG A 115 -22.40 0.35 -11.93
C ARG A 115 -21.30 -0.67 -11.61
N ALA A 116 -20.75 -1.34 -12.61
CA ALA A 116 -19.63 -2.26 -12.42
C ALA A 116 -18.37 -1.53 -11.89
N VAL A 117 -18.08 -0.34 -12.45
CA VAL A 117 -16.95 0.50 -12.01
C VAL A 117 -17.15 1.01 -10.58
N THR A 118 -18.31 1.60 -10.29
CA THR A 118 -18.59 2.14 -8.94
C THR A 118 -18.69 1.06 -7.88
N GLY A 119 -19.13 -0.16 -8.24
CA GLY A 119 -19.08 -1.33 -7.36
C GLY A 119 -17.65 -1.74 -7.02
N ASN A 120 -16.73 -1.70 -8.00
CA ASN A 120 -15.29 -1.92 -7.78
C ASN A 120 -14.70 -0.84 -6.87
N LEU A 121 -15.02 0.43 -7.12
CA LEU A 121 -14.56 1.54 -6.27
C LEU A 121 -15.11 1.42 -4.84
N ALA A 122 -16.39 1.08 -4.67
CA ALA A 122 -16.98 0.91 -3.34
C ALA A 122 -16.26 -0.16 -2.51
N PHE A 123 -15.89 -1.28 -3.13
CA PHE A 123 -15.06 -2.30 -2.47
C PHE A 123 -13.66 -1.76 -2.16
N THR A 124 -12.99 -1.20 -3.16
CA THR A 124 -11.60 -0.69 -3.07
C THR A 124 -11.46 0.35 -1.95
N LEU A 125 -12.42 1.29 -1.83
CA LEU A 125 -12.40 2.33 -0.81
C LEU A 125 -12.77 1.81 0.59
N SER A 126 -13.52 0.71 0.68
CA SER A 126 -14.02 0.16 1.95
C SER A 126 -13.09 -0.88 2.56
N LEU A 127 -12.34 -1.62 1.75
CA LEU A 127 -11.53 -2.75 2.23
C LEU A 127 -10.58 -2.32 3.35
N TYR A 128 -10.72 -3.00 4.50
CA TYR A 128 -9.98 -2.74 5.73
C TYR A 128 -10.05 -1.27 6.22
N SER A 129 -11.15 -0.56 5.93
CA SER A 129 -11.29 0.88 6.22
C SER A 129 -10.16 1.70 5.60
N GLY A 130 -9.82 1.43 4.35
CA GLY A 130 -8.77 2.16 3.62
C GLY A 130 -7.34 1.96 4.16
N GLN A 131 -7.11 0.98 5.03
CA GLN A 131 -5.80 0.71 5.61
C GLN A 131 -4.95 -0.23 4.75
N MET A 132 -4.95 -0.04 3.45
CA MET A 132 -4.05 -0.73 2.52
C MET A 132 -3.18 0.28 1.79
N CYS A 133 -1.92 -0.05 1.61
CA CYS A 133 -0.98 0.73 0.80
C CYS A 133 -1.42 0.91 -0.66
N THR A 134 -2.31 0.03 -1.14
CA THR A 134 -2.90 0.07 -2.50
C THR A 134 -4.31 0.68 -2.54
N THR A 135 -4.84 1.24 -1.45
CA THR A 135 -6.13 1.93 -1.47
C THR A 135 -6.05 3.16 -2.36
N SER A 136 -7.02 3.30 -3.27
CA SER A 136 -7.11 4.48 -4.14
C SER A 136 -7.59 5.68 -3.34
N GLN A 137 -6.76 6.71 -3.26
CA GLN A 137 -7.11 7.95 -2.57
C GLN A 137 -7.81 8.94 -3.51
N ASN A 138 -7.29 9.14 -4.73
CA ASN A 138 -7.80 10.13 -5.67
C ASN A 138 -8.59 9.46 -6.80
N ILE A 139 -9.77 9.96 -7.07
CA ILE A 139 -10.60 9.60 -8.23
C ILE A 139 -10.72 10.83 -9.10
N PHE A 140 -9.95 10.89 -10.18
CA PHE A 140 -9.95 12.00 -11.13
C PHE A 140 -11.10 11.87 -12.11
N VAL A 141 -11.92 12.90 -12.21
CA VAL A 141 -13.07 12.96 -13.11
C VAL A 141 -13.07 14.31 -13.82
N PRO A 142 -13.20 14.39 -15.14
CA PRO A 142 -13.34 15.66 -15.86
C PRO A 142 -14.55 16.47 -15.38
N LYS A 143 -14.39 17.80 -15.27
CA LYS A 143 -15.46 18.76 -14.86
C LYS A 143 -16.68 18.66 -15.76
N ASP A 144 -16.46 18.40 -17.05
CA ASP A 144 -17.55 18.22 -18.03
C ASP A 144 -18.22 16.83 -17.92
N GLY A 145 -17.75 15.98 -16.98
CA GLY A 145 -18.24 14.63 -16.79
C GLY A 145 -17.59 13.61 -17.74
N ILE A 146 -18.20 12.43 -17.85
CA ILE A 146 -17.70 11.30 -18.65
C ILE A 146 -18.80 10.72 -19.54
N ASP A 147 -18.42 9.99 -20.58
CA ASP A 147 -19.36 9.17 -21.36
C ASP A 147 -19.65 7.84 -20.63
N VAL A 148 -20.93 7.49 -20.54
CA VAL A 148 -21.39 6.24 -19.92
C VAL A 148 -22.34 5.54 -20.90
N GLY A 149 -21.83 4.53 -21.61
CA GLY A 149 -22.61 3.78 -22.60
C GLY A 149 -23.23 4.66 -23.67
N GLY A 150 -22.53 5.67 -24.16
CA GLY A 150 -22.98 6.63 -25.17
C GLY A 150 -23.82 7.78 -24.62
N THR A 151 -23.93 7.94 -23.30
CA THR A 151 -24.64 9.04 -22.66
C THR A 151 -23.71 9.84 -21.76
N ARG A 152 -23.69 11.18 -21.94
CA ARG A 152 -22.86 12.05 -21.09
C ARG A 152 -23.46 12.16 -19.70
N MET A 153 -22.66 11.84 -18.68
CA MET A 153 -22.98 12.08 -17.26
C MET A 153 -22.09 13.20 -16.74
N SER A 154 -22.66 14.13 -16.02
CA SER A 154 -21.95 15.23 -15.38
C SER A 154 -21.02 14.74 -14.27
N PHE A 155 -20.05 15.56 -13.89
CA PHE A 155 -19.17 15.30 -12.75
C PHE A 155 -19.94 14.94 -11.48
N ASP A 156 -20.97 15.73 -11.14
CA ASP A 156 -21.74 15.53 -9.90
C ASP A 156 -22.59 14.25 -9.95
N GLU A 157 -23.09 13.83 -11.12
CA GLU A 157 -23.78 12.55 -11.27
C GLU A 157 -22.83 11.37 -11.08
N VAL A 158 -21.61 11.45 -11.62
CA VAL A 158 -20.57 10.42 -11.44
C VAL A 158 -20.13 10.34 -9.98
N ALA A 159 -19.83 11.48 -9.36
CA ALA A 159 -19.46 11.55 -7.94
C ALA A 159 -20.58 11.00 -7.05
N GLY A 160 -21.84 11.38 -7.33
CA GLY A 160 -23.02 10.85 -6.66
C GLY A 160 -23.21 9.33 -6.85
N ALA A 161 -22.83 8.78 -8.01
CA ALA A 161 -22.87 7.34 -8.24
C ALA A 161 -21.83 6.59 -7.40
N VAL A 162 -20.62 7.13 -7.22
CA VAL A 162 -19.59 6.57 -6.32
C VAL A 162 -20.10 6.59 -4.87
N VAL A 163 -20.64 7.70 -4.40
CA VAL A 163 -21.21 7.82 -3.05
C VAL A 163 -22.32 6.78 -2.82
N LYS A 164 -23.28 6.68 -3.74
CA LYS A 164 -24.38 5.70 -3.66
C LYS A 164 -23.89 4.27 -3.63
N ALA A 165 -22.85 3.95 -4.39
CA ALA A 165 -22.25 2.62 -4.39
C ALA A 165 -21.60 2.28 -3.05
N VAL A 166 -20.88 3.21 -2.44
CA VAL A 166 -20.29 3.05 -1.09
C VAL A 166 -21.40 2.93 -0.05
N ASP A 167 -22.43 3.78 -0.08
CA ASP A 167 -23.55 3.70 0.85
C ASP A 167 -24.27 2.36 0.78
N TRP A 168 -24.53 1.86 -0.42
CA TRP A 168 -25.11 0.53 -0.60
C TRP A 168 -24.19 -0.56 -0.06
N PHE A 169 -22.88 -0.45 -0.31
CA PHE A 169 -21.90 -1.46 0.04
C PHE A 169 -21.72 -1.60 1.55
N VAL A 170 -21.67 -0.49 2.29
CA VAL A 170 -21.51 -0.48 3.77
C VAL A 170 -22.85 -0.32 4.51
N GLY A 171 -23.97 -0.21 3.80
CA GLY A 171 -25.29 0.02 4.39
C GLY A 171 -25.87 -1.19 5.13
N GLU A 172 -25.36 -2.41 4.85
CA GLU A 172 -25.73 -3.61 5.59
C GLU A 172 -24.64 -3.91 6.63
N PRO A 173 -24.95 -3.84 7.96
CA PRO A 173 -23.94 -3.89 9.03
C PRO A 173 -23.06 -5.14 9.00
N LYS A 174 -23.63 -6.31 8.70
CA LYS A 174 -22.87 -7.56 8.64
C LYS A 174 -21.82 -7.51 7.53
N ARG A 175 -22.21 -7.12 6.33
CA ARG A 175 -21.29 -6.97 5.19
C ARG A 175 -20.23 -5.89 5.47
N ALA A 176 -20.64 -4.77 6.07
CA ALA A 176 -19.71 -3.72 6.47
C ALA A 176 -18.63 -4.25 7.41
N CYS A 177 -19.00 -5.01 8.46
CA CYS A 177 -18.06 -5.59 9.40
C CYS A 177 -17.12 -6.66 8.78
N GLU A 178 -17.54 -7.33 7.70
CA GLU A 178 -16.72 -8.31 6.99
C GLU A 178 -15.64 -7.64 6.12
N VAL A 179 -15.89 -6.42 5.64
CA VAL A 179 -15.01 -5.72 4.70
C VAL A 179 -14.18 -4.62 5.39
N LEU A 180 -14.83 -3.85 6.27
CA LEU A 180 -14.17 -2.78 7.00
C LEU A 180 -13.26 -3.37 8.09
N GLY A 181 -12.06 -2.82 8.24
CA GLY A 181 -11.13 -3.20 9.29
C GLY A 181 -11.16 -2.26 10.49
N ALA A 182 -10.81 -2.79 11.66
CA ALA A 182 -10.58 -1.95 12.83
C ALA A 182 -9.36 -1.05 12.60
N ILE A 183 -9.48 0.24 12.89
CA ILE A 183 -8.38 1.20 12.78
C ILE A 183 -7.40 1.01 13.94
N GLN A 184 -6.18 0.62 13.60
CA GLN A 184 -5.14 0.27 14.57
C GLN A 184 -4.42 1.51 15.12
N ASN A 185 -4.23 2.54 14.29
CA ASN A 185 -3.52 3.75 14.68
C ASN A 185 -4.50 4.90 14.99
N SER A 186 -4.46 5.43 16.20
CA SER A 186 -5.27 6.58 16.60
C SER A 186 -5.04 7.83 15.75
N ALA A 187 -3.85 7.99 15.19
CA ALA A 187 -3.56 9.08 14.26
C ALA A 187 -4.40 9.00 12.96
N THR A 188 -4.82 7.80 12.54
CA THR A 188 -5.74 7.65 11.41
C THR A 188 -7.14 8.15 11.76
N VAL A 189 -7.60 7.93 12.99
CA VAL A 189 -8.88 8.49 13.47
C VAL A 189 -8.82 10.02 13.51
N ALA A 190 -7.73 10.57 14.08
CA ALA A 190 -7.53 12.03 14.10
C ALA A 190 -7.54 12.64 12.68
N ARG A 191 -6.92 11.95 11.72
CA ARG A 191 -6.91 12.37 10.30
C ARG A 191 -8.29 12.39 9.67
N ILE A 192 -9.19 11.46 10.03
CA ILE A 192 -10.58 11.48 9.57
C ILE A 192 -11.28 12.75 10.09
N GLU A 193 -11.08 13.11 11.37
CA GLU A 193 -11.64 14.32 11.95
C GLU A 193 -11.10 15.59 11.28
N GLU A 194 -9.80 15.63 11.00
CA GLU A 194 -9.15 16.74 10.30
C GLU A 194 -9.67 16.86 8.86
N ALA A 195 -9.87 15.74 8.17
CA ALA A 195 -10.32 15.72 6.78
C ALA A 195 -11.70 16.33 6.56
N ARG A 196 -12.58 16.30 7.57
CA ARG A 196 -13.90 16.96 7.52
C ARG A 196 -13.81 18.47 7.33
N ASN A 197 -12.69 19.07 7.74
CA ASN A 197 -12.49 20.51 7.78
C ASN A 197 -11.44 20.99 6.78
N LEU A 198 -11.07 20.17 5.80
CA LEU A 198 -10.10 20.57 4.77
C LEU A 198 -10.64 21.71 3.93
N GLU A 199 -9.90 22.81 3.89
CA GLU A 199 -10.26 23.99 3.11
C GLU A 199 -10.28 23.64 1.61
N GLY A 200 -11.27 24.14 0.89
CA GLY A 200 -11.45 23.85 -0.53
C GLY A 200 -12.12 22.51 -0.84
N CYS A 201 -12.54 21.75 0.18
CA CYS A 201 -13.23 20.48 0.03
C CYS A 201 -14.71 20.59 0.39
N GLU A 202 -15.52 19.83 -0.34
CA GLU A 202 -16.92 19.53 0.00
C GLU A 202 -17.03 18.09 0.46
N VAL A 203 -17.66 17.84 1.61
CA VAL A 203 -17.92 16.48 2.10
C VAL A 203 -19.12 15.91 1.35
N LEU A 204 -18.90 15.01 0.40
CA LEU A 204 -19.96 14.31 -0.33
C LEU A 204 -20.52 13.14 0.50
N ARG A 205 -19.66 12.48 1.27
CA ARG A 205 -20.02 11.41 2.18
C ARG A 205 -19.12 11.47 3.42
N ASP A 206 -19.72 11.61 4.58
CA ASP A 206 -18.95 11.59 5.83
C ASP A 206 -18.64 10.16 6.29
N SER A 207 -17.54 10.01 7.00
CA SER A 207 -17.18 8.77 7.67
C SER A 207 -17.97 8.62 8.96
N THR A 208 -18.53 7.42 9.16
CA THR A 208 -19.29 7.07 10.36
C THR A 208 -18.71 5.83 11.02
N THR A 209 -18.86 5.74 12.33
CA THR A 209 -18.50 4.53 13.07
C THR A 209 -19.50 3.41 12.79
N ILE A 210 -18.99 2.19 12.62
CA ILE A 210 -19.79 0.99 12.41
C ILE A 210 -19.60 0.08 13.64
N ALA A 211 -20.72 -0.24 14.31
CA ALA A 211 -20.67 -1.15 15.44
C ALA A 211 -20.37 -2.58 14.98
N ASN A 212 -19.41 -3.23 15.61
CA ASN A 212 -19.07 -4.62 15.39
C ASN A 212 -19.50 -5.45 16.62
N GLU A 213 -20.55 -6.26 16.49
CA GLU A 213 -21.09 -7.04 17.62
C GLU A 213 -20.09 -8.06 18.18
N ALA A 214 -19.25 -8.64 17.31
CA ALA A 214 -18.22 -9.60 17.73
C ALA A 214 -17.03 -8.92 18.43
N PHE A 215 -16.78 -7.64 18.14
CA PHE A 215 -15.67 -6.87 18.68
C PHE A 215 -16.13 -5.44 19.03
N PRO A 216 -16.87 -5.26 20.13
CA PRO A 216 -17.51 -3.96 20.48
C PRO A 216 -16.51 -2.80 20.66
N GLU A 217 -15.27 -3.09 21.03
CA GLU A 217 -14.20 -2.10 21.21
C GLU A 217 -13.45 -1.77 19.91
N ALA A 218 -13.81 -2.40 18.78
CA ALA A 218 -13.15 -2.17 17.52
C ALA A 218 -13.52 -0.79 16.95
N ARG A 219 -12.53 -0.01 16.57
CA ARG A 219 -12.69 1.31 15.94
C ARG A 219 -12.89 1.13 14.43
N VAL A 220 -14.11 0.82 14.01
CA VAL A 220 -14.45 0.61 12.60
C VAL A 220 -15.07 1.87 12.04
N TYR A 221 -14.52 2.38 10.93
CA TYR A 221 -14.96 3.60 10.26
C TYR A 221 -15.25 3.32 8.78
N SER A 222 -16.36 3.86 8.31
CA SER A 222 -16.75 3.80 6.90
C SER A 222 -15.96 4.81 6.07
N PRO A 223 -15.85 4.65 4.72
CA PRO A 223 -15.17 5.61 3.86
C PRO A 223 -15.76 7.02 3.93
N MET A 224 -14.88 8.03 3.96
CA MET A 224 -15.17 9.43 3.69
C MET A 224 -14.88 9.72 2.21
N ILE A 225 -15.76 10.48 1.56
CA ILE A 225 -15.56 10.93 0.18
C ILE A 225 -15.70 12.45 0.16
N LEU A 226 -14.63 13.09 -0.32
CA LEU A 226 -14.51 14.53 -0.44
C LEU A 226 -14.50 14.91 -1.92
N LYS A 227 -15.13 16.01 -2.28
CA LYS A 227 -15.00 16.67 -3.58
C LYS A 227 -14.00 17.79 -3.49
N VAL A 228 -13.12 17.91 -4.47
CA VAL A 228 -12.10 18.96 -4.54
C VAL A 228 -11.84 19.36 -5.99
N ASP A 229 -11.49 20.62 -6.22
CA ASP A 229 -11.03 21.08 -7.53
C ASP A 229 -9.59 20.62 -7.81
N GLY A 230 -9.30 20.24 -9.06
CA GLY A 230 -7.97 19.78 -9.47
C GLY A 230 -6.86 20.82 -9.27
N SER A 231 -7.18 22.10 -9.13
CA SER A 231 -6.20 23.15 -8.80
C SER A 231 -5.77 23.18 -7.34
N CYS A 232 -6.49 22.47 -6.44
CA CYS A 232 -6.19 22.42 -5.00
C CYS A 232 -5.21 21.27 -4.68
N GLU A 233 -4.10 21.19 -5.39
CA GLU A 233 -3.15 20.07 -5.30
C GLU A 233 -2.62 19.86 -3.88
N ASP A 234 -2.35 20.89 -3.12
CA ASP A 234 -1.86 20.80 -1.73
C ASP A 234 -2.77 19.97 -0.81
N VAL A 235 -4.03 19.79 -1.19
CA VAL A 235 -5.02 19.04 -0.42
C VAL A 235 -4.92 17.54 -0.70
N TYR A 236 -4.97 17.14 -1.96
CA TYR A 236 -5.11 15.74 -2.36
C TYR A 236 -3.81 15.09 -2.87
N MET A 237 -2.72 15.87 -3.10
CA MET A 237 -1.41 15.33 -3.50
C MET A 237 -0.56 14.81 -2.33
N ARG A 238 -1.09 14.77 -1.13
CA ARG A 238 -0.44 14.16 0.03
C ARG A 238 -1.18 12.90 0.46
N GLU A 239 -0.46 11.94 1.00
CA GLU A 239 -1.09 10.74 1.53
C GLU A 239 -1.94 11.05 2.77
N LEU A 240 -3.19 10.62 2.74
CA LEU A 240 -4.12 10.62 3.88
C LEU A 240 -4.52 9.17 4.20
N PHE A 241 -3.56 8.37 4.65
CA PHE A 241 -3.74 6.94 4.92
C PHE A 241 -4.92 6.66 5.85
N GLY A 242 -5.90 5.91 5.35
CA GLY A 242 -7.16 5.59 6.02
C GLY A 242 -8.36 5.66 5.08
N PRO A 243 -9.59 5.65 5.61
CA PRO A 243 -10.81 5.66 4.81
C PRO A 243 -11.16 7.08 4.30
N ILE A 244 -10.23 7.74 3.63
CA ILE A 244 -10.37 9.09 3.10
C ILE A 244 -10.04 9.08 1.63
N SER A 245 -10.98 9.54 0.79
CA SER A 245 -10.81 9.57 -0.65
C SER A 245 -11.38 10.87 -1.25
N PHE A 246 -10.80 11.29 -2.37
CA PHE A 246 -11.20 12.49 -3.09
C PHE A 246 -11.78 12.14 -4.45
N VAL A 247 -12.88 12.79 -4.81
CA VAL A 247 -13.31 12.93 -6.21
C VAL A 247 -12.82 14.29 -6.69
N VAL A 248 -11.82 14.26 -7.56
CA VAL A 248 -11.07 15.43 -8.00
C VAL A 248 -11.60 15.90 -9.35
N ALA A 249 -12.09 17.13 -9.41
CA ALA A 249 -12.63 17.73 -10.63
C ALA A 249 -11.50 18.26 -11.51
N THR A 250 -11.21 17.60 -12.62
CA THR A 250 -10.14 17.97 -13.56
C THR A 250 -10.67 18.70 -14.78
N GLU A 251 -9.83 19.37 -15.53
CA GLU A 251 -10.26 20.09 -16.72
C GLU A 251 -10.69 19.15 -17.87
N ASN A 252 -9.99 18.02 -18.01
CA ASN A 252 -10.26 16.97 -18.99
C ASN A 252 -9.47 15.71 -18.63
N THR A 253 -9.67 14.62 -19.37
CA THR A 253 -8.99 13.33 -19.16
C THR A 253 -7.47 13.43 -19.23
N LYS A 254 -6.93 14.21 -20.16
CA LYS A 254 -5.48 14.44 -20.26
C LYS A 254 -4.93 15.03 -18.96
N HIS A 255 -5.61 16.04 -18.40
CA HIS A 255 -5.24 16.64 -17.10
C HIS A 255 -5.34 15.60 -15.96
N SER A 256 -6.35 14.72 -15.98
CA SER A 256 -6.46 13.61 -15.02
C SER A 256 -5.23 12.69 -15.06
N ILE A 257 -4.79 12.31 -16.25
CA ILE A 257 -3.61 11.46 -16.46
C ILE A 257 -2.33 12.17 -15.97
N GLU A 258 -2.17 13.44 -16.29
CA GLU A 258 -1.03 14.26 -15.86
C GLU A 258 -0.94 14.40 -14.35
N LEU A 259 -2.08 14.63 -13.67
CA LEU A 259 -2.14 14.73 -12.20
C LEU A 259 -1.88 13.38 -11.52
N ALA A 260 -2.41 12.27 -12.05
CA ALA A 260 -2.13 10.94 -11.53
C ALA A 260 -0.63 10.59 -11.65
N ALA A 261 -0.03 10.88 -12.80
CA ALA A 261 1.41 10.68 -13.00
C ALA A 261 2.26 11.62 -12.13
N LYS A 262 1.83 12.86 -11.92
CA LYS A 262 2.48 13.82 -10.99
C LYS A 262 2.45 13.29 -9.57
N ALA A 263 1.30 12.80 -9.08
CA ALA A 263 1.17 12.20 -7.77
C ALA A 263 2.17 11.04 -7.58
N ALA A 264 2.28 10.16 -8.59
CA ALA A 264 3.22 9.04 -8.55
C ALA A 264 4.69 9.50 -8.53
N ARG A 265 5.09 10.47 -9.35
CA ARG A 265 6.48 10.95 -9.42
C ARG A 265 6.93 11.70 -8.17
N GLU A 266 6.06 12.53 -7.60
CA GLU A 266 6.43 13.48 -6.54
C GLU A 266 6.17 12.93 -5.15
N HIS A 267 5.10 12.12 -5.00
CA HIS A 267 4.64 11.63 -3.70
C HIS A 267 4.66 10.10 -3.57
N GLY A 268 4.90 9.40 -4.69
CA GLY A 268 4.84 7.94 -4.76
C GLY A 268 3.43 7.42 -4.97
N ALA A 269 3.32 6.31 -5.68
CA ALA A 269 2.09 5.52 -5.80
C ALA A 269 2.45 4.04 -6.06
N ILE A 270 1.71 3.15 -5.44
CA ILE A 270 1.86 1.71 -5.66
C ILE A 270 1.00 1.26 -6.84
N THR A 271 -0.13 1.92 -7.06
CA THR A 271 -1.04 1.60 -8.17
C THR A 271 -1.68 2.86 -8.75
N CYS A 272 -2.00 2.77 -10.05
CA CYS A 272 -2.90 3.66 -10.75
C CYS A 272 -3.91 2.82 -11.52
N ALA A 273 -5.12 3.33 -11.69
CA ALA A 273 -6.13 2.68 -12.53
C ALA A 273 -6.75 3.68 -13.49
N ILE A 274 -7.18 3.19 -14.66
CA ILE A 274 -7.96 3.95 -15.63
C ILE A 274 -9.18 3.16 -16.09
N TYR A 275 -10.27 3.86 -16.27
CA TYR A 275 -11.48 3.38 -16.92
C TYR A 275 -11.73 4.25 -18.15
N SER A 276 -11.57 3.65 -19.32
CA SER A 276 -11.79 4.28 -20.60
C SER A 276 -12.21 3.26 -21.66
N THR A 277 -13.13 3.65 -22.52
CA THR A 277 -13.51 2.89 -23.72
C THR A 277 -12.70 3.30 -24.96
N ASP A 278 -11.85 4.33 -24.83
CA ASP A 278 -10.98 4.85 -25.88
C ASP A 278 -9.57 4.27 -25.75
N SER A 279 -9.14 3.51 -26.75
CA SER A 279 -7.81 2.89 -26.80
C SER A 279 -6.65 3.90 -26.83
N ASP A 280 -6.85 5.08 -27.42
CA ASP A 280 -5.82 6.09 -27.52
C ASP A 280 -5.60 6.77 -26.17
N VAL A 281 -6.68 6.96 -25.39
CA VAL A 281 -6.62 7.43 -24.01
C VAL A 281 -5.90 6.41 -23.13
N ILE A 282 -6.21 5.11 -23.26
CA ILE A 282 -5.50 4.06 -22.54
C ILE A 282 -4.02 4.06 -22.87
N ALA A 283 -3.66 4.11 -24.16
CA ALA A 283 -2.26 4.14 -24.59
C ALA A 283 -1.51 5.37 -24.05
N GLN A 284 -2.15 6.55 -24.02
CA GLN A 284 -1.59 7.74 -23.41
C GLN A 284 -1.35 7.55 -21.89
N ALA A 285 -2.31 6.94 -21.21
CA ALA A 285 -2.19 6.66 -19.77
C ALA A 285 -1.06 5.66 -19.49
N GLU A 286 -0.94 4.59 -20.29
CA GLU A 286 0.14 3.59 -20.19
C GLU A 286 1.53 4.24 -20.32
N GLU A 287 1.75 5.05 -21.33
CA GLU A 287 3.02 5.77 -21.56
C GLU A 287 3.33 6.72 -20.42
N THR A 288 2.34 7.48 -19.96
CA THR A 288 2.52 8.51 -18.94
C THR A 288 2.78 7.88 -17.56
N THR A 289 2.05 6.82 -17.20
CA THR A 289 2.23 6.10 -15.92
C THR A 289 3.52 5.27 -15.90
N ALA A 290 3.91 4.66 -17.02
CA ALA A 290 5.20 3.98 -17.17
C ALA A 290 6.36 4.94 -16.91
N THR A 291 6.31 6.15 -17.48
CA THR A 291 7.31 7.21 -17.24
C THR A 291 7.32 7.69 -15.78
N ALA A 292 6.17 7.64 -15.11
CA ALA A 292 6.06 7.95 -13.68
C ALA A 292 6.45 6.79 -12.75
N GLY A 293 6.75 5.61 -13.30
CA GLY A 293 7.16 4.43 -12.56
C GLY A 293 6.04 3.78 -11.73
N VAL A 294 4.78 3.92 -12.13
CA VAL A 294 3.64 3.33 -11.43
C VAL A 294 2.90 2.32 -12.32
N PRO A 295 2.57 1.11 -11.81
CA PRO A 295 1.75 0.13 -12.52
C PRO A 295 0.35 0.68 -12.82
N LEU A 296 -0.16 0.41 -14.03
CA LEU A 296 -1.50 0.82 -14.46
C LEU A 296 -2.42 -0.39 -14.58
N SER A 297 -3.62 -0.29 -14.00
CA SER A 297 -4.71 -1.25 -14.19
C SER A 297 -5.78 -0.63 -15.09
N CYS A 298 -6.15 -1.32 -16.18
CA CYS A 298 -7.14 -0.81 -17.14
C CYS A 298 -8.46 -1.57 -17.01
N ASN A 299 -9.56 -0.85 -16.84
CA ASN A 299 -10.94 -1.35 -16.88
C ASN A 299 -11.24 -2.56 -15.97
N LEU A 300 -10.60 -2.65 -14.80
CA LEU A 300 -10.85 -3.76 -13.88
C LEU A 300 -12.24 -3.68 -13.27
N THR A 301 -13.05 -4.71 -13.52
CA THR A 301 -14.41 -4.90 -13.00
C THR A 301 -14.66 -6.39 -12.76
N GLY A 302 -15.89 -6.78 -12.40
CA GLY A 302 -16.27 -8.18 -12.33
C GLY A 302 -15.51 -8.99 -11.27
N SER A 303 -15.34 -8.43 -10.08
CA SER A 303 -14.62 -9.04 -8.95
C SER A 303 -13.10 -9.09 -9.11
N ILE A 304 -12.55 -8.32 -10.02
CA ILE A 304 -11.11 -8.03 -10.07
C ILE A 304 -10.90 -6.62 -9.49
N TRP A 305 -10.49 -6.57 -8.24
CA TRP A 305 -10.38 -5.33 -7.47
C TRP A 305 -9.02 -4.67 -7.69
N VAL A 306 -9.01 -3.35 -7.94
CA VAL A 306 -7.79 -2.58 -8.23
C VAL A 306 -6.75 -2.75 -7.13
N ASN A 307 -7.14 -2.51 -5.88
CA ASN A 307 -6.22 -2.58 -4.75
C ASN A 307 -5.72 -4.00 -4.48
N GLN A 308 -6.54 -5.03 -4.63
CA GLN A 308 -6.11 -6.43 -4.45
C GLN A 308 -5.25 -6.91 -5.61
N SER A 309 -5.59 -6.55 -6.86
CA SER A 309 -4.77 -6.87 -8.01
C SER A 309 -3.36 -6.29 -7.87
N ALA A 310 -3.24 -5.05 -7.41
CA ALA A 310 -1.94 -4.43 -7.13
C ALA A 310 -1.22 -5.08 -5.94
N ALA A 311 -1.93 -5.35 -4.83
CA ALA A 311 -1.35 -5.89 -3.60
C ALA A 311 -0.73 -7.28 -3.78
N PHE A 312 -1.30 -8.11 -4.65
CA PHE A 312 -0.88 -9.50 -4.85
C PHE A 312 -0.19 -9.75 -6.19
N SER A 313 0.23 -8.69 -6.89
CA SER A 313 1.04 -8.83 -8.10
C SER A 313 2.53 -8.94 -7.77
N ASP A 314 3.31 -9.53 -8.66
CA ASP A 314 4.76 -9.58 -8.58
C ASP A 314 5.41 -8.18 -8.67
N TYR A 315 4.64 -7.18 -9.06
CA TYR A 315 5.05 -5.79 -9.22
C TYR A 315 4.41 -4.86 -8.19
N HIS A 316 4.16 -5.36 -6.99
CA HIS A 316 3.48 -4.64 -5.90
C HIS A 316 4.10 -3.25 -5.65
N VAL A 317 5.44 -3.16 -5.64
CA VAL A 317 6.18 -1.89 -5.63
C VAL A 317 7.16 -1.93 -6.79
N SER A 318 7.09 -0.94 -7.68
CA SER A 318 7.91 -0.93 -8.90
C SER A 318 9.39 -0.59 -8.67
N GLY A 319 9.70 0.11 -7.57
CA GLY A 319 11.02 0.71 -7.37
C GLY A 319 11.29 1.93 -8.28
N GLY A 320 10.32 2.33 -9.09
CA GLY A 320 10.45 3.42 -10.06
C GLY A 320 9.91 4.78 -9.60
N ASN A 321 9.35 4.85 -8.40
CA ASN A 321 8.83 6.08 -7.81
C ASN A 321 9.01 6.10 -6.29
N PRO A 322 8.76 7.21 -5.57
CA PRO A 322 9.03 7.32 -4.14
C PRO A 322 8.27 6.35 -3.21
N SER A 323 7.29 5.59 -3.68
CA SER A 323 6.57 4.62 -2.84
C SER A 323 7.44 3.46 -2.36
N GLY A 324 8.58 3.19 -3.00
CA GLY A 324 9.53 2.18 -2.58
C GLY A 324 10.77 2.14 -3.45
N ASN A 325 11.82 1.52 -2.96
CA ASN A 325 13.13 1.47 -3.63
C ASN A 325 13.43 0.14 -4.33
N ALA A 326 12.51 -0.80 -4.32
CA ALA A 326 12.67 -2.12 -4.96
C ALA A 326 11.29 -2.73 -5.26
N THR A 327 11.25 -3.63 -6.22
CA THR A 327 10.14 -4.55 -6.42
C THR A 327 10.25 -5.66 -5.38
N LEU A 328 9.27 -5.78 -4.48
CA LEU A 328 9.39 -6.60 -3.27
C LEU A 328 9.08 -8.09 -3.46
N CYS A 329 8.66 -8.50 -4.65
CA CYS A 329 8.25 -9.88 -4.93
C CYS A 329 9.09 -10.57 -6.02
N ASP A 330 10.13 -9.92 -6.54
CA ASP A 330 10.97 -10.48 -7.59
C ASP A 330 12.25 -11.17 -7.08
N SER A 331 12.98 -11.80 -7.99
CA SER A 331 14.23 -12.49 -7.65
C SER A 331 15.33 -11.54 -7.16
N ALA A 332 15.33 -10.28 -7.57
CA ALA A 332 16.30 -9.30 -7.10
C ALA A 332 16.11 -8.96 -5.62
N PHE A 333 14.87 -8.93 -5.13
CA PHE A 333 14.56 -8.79 -3.72
C PHE A 333 15.16 -9.93 -2.88
N VAL A 334 15.11 -11.17 -3.37
CA VAL A 334 15.65 -12.34 -2.69
C VAL A 334 17.17 -12.40 -2.82
N THR A 335 17.73 -12.26 -4.02
CA THR A 335 19.16 -12.46 -4.27
C THR A 335 20.04 -11.42 -3.57
N ASN A 336 19.56 -10.19 -3.42
CA ASN A 336 20.30 -9.13 -2.71
C ASN A 336 20.43 -9.37 -1.19
N ARG A 337 19.76 -10.39 -0.65
CA ARG A 337 19.84 -10.76 0.78
C ARG A 337 20.95 -11.71 1.11
N PHE A 338 21.51 -12.42 0.14
CA PHE A 338 22.62 -13.35 0.41
C PHE A 338 23.81 -12.61 0.99
N ARG A 339 24.31 -13.13 2.12
CA ARG A 339 25.54 -12.70 2.80
C ARG A 339 26.39 -13.94 3.01
N VAL A 340 27.58 -13.94 2.41
CA VAL A 340 28.45 -15.11 2.42
C VAL A 340 29.72 -14.79 3.21
N VAL A 341 29.94 -15.58 4.27
CA VAL A 341 31.19 -15.60 5.03
C VAL A 341 31.78 -16.99 4.93
N GLN A 342 33.04 -17.09 4.57
CA GLN A 342 33.73 -18.36 4.39
C GLN A 342 34.90 -18.50 5.37
N SER A 343 35.02 -19.69 5.97
CA SER A 343 36.25 -20.13 6.62
C SER A 343 36.94 -21.17 5.75
N ARG A 344 38.27 -21.14 5.70
CA ARG A 344 39.07 -22.10 4.95
C ARG A 344 39.98 -22.79 5.92
N ILE A 345 39.86 -24.10 6.01
CA ILE A 345 40.72 -24.94 6.84
C ILE A 345 41.46 -25.89 5.89
N PRO A 346 42.79 -25.90 5.88
CA PRO A 346 43.52 -26.83 5.06
C PRO A 346 43.24 -28.26 5.54
N VAL A 347 42.73 -29.07 4.65
CA VAL A 347 42.65 -30.52 4.89
C VAL A 347 44.09 -31.07 4.77
N LYS A 348 44.58 -31.81 5.80
CA LYS A 348 45.82 -32.55 5.69
C LYS A 348 45.61 -33.67 4.63
N GLY A 349 45.84 -33.32 3.39
CA GLY A 349 45.98 -34.31 2.31
C GLY A 349 47.31 -35.04 2.39
N PRO A 350 47.49 -36.18 1.70
CA PRO A 350 48.79 -36.79 1.54
C PRO A 350 49.74 -35.71 0.98
N ALA A 351 50.95 -35.67 1.56
CA ALA A 351 51.96 -34.69 1.21
C ALA A 351 52.04 -34.55 -0.31
N ALA A 352 51.92 -33.33 -0.83
CA ALA A 352 52.08 -33.08 -2.24
C ALA A 352 53.39 -33.72 -2.68
N VAL A 353 53.31 -34.59 -3.68
CA VAL A 353 54.47 -35.17 -4.31
C VAL A 353 55.27 -33.99 -4.86
N ALA A 354 56.38 -33.68 -4.23
CA ALA A 354 57.33 -32.71 -4.73
C ALA A 354 57.87 -33.24 -6.06
N GLY A 355 57.50 -32.60 -7.15
CA GLY A 355 58.06 -32.93 -8.45
C GLY A 355 57.08 -32.76 -9.60
N VAL A 356 56.89 -31.55 -10.06
CA VAL A 356 56.99 -31.16 -11.48
C VAL A 356 57.57 -29.76 -11.54
#